data_806292147e1dcfa9c4445aacdcbc6521
#
_entry.id   806292147e1dcfa9c4445aacdcbc6521
#
_cell.length_a   1.000
_cell.length_b   1.000
_cell.length_c   1.000
_cell.angle_alpha   90.00
_cell.angle_beta   90.00
_cell.angle_gamma   90.00
#
_symmetry.space_group_name_H-M   'P 1'
#
loop_
_entity.id
_entity.type
_entity.pdbx_description
1 polymer ?
#
loop_
_entity_poly.entity_id
_entity_poly.type
_entity_poly.pdbx_seq_one_letter_code
_entity_poly.pdbx_strand_id
1 'polypeptide(L)'
;MILPSRRNLVRTVPHGNGLAVRKLFDAPEDWRAELDLLQRLSGRMDAPRLLASAPGIILMEYAPFPTLLDELERQEREGFAPAPWKALRRWLAQMRDLTGRLPGDGNLRNFLWDVRQSRIIGVDYEDYRAARLDEALAQIAAFVLEYAPQDTPLKRQAARMLFDGEPEAQRLALRQRRANRRTDAAPFSFIVLAGGRSSRMGRDKAMLRLCGSSLLELQLDKARLLGSDDILISGAREAQGAARAVPDAYPDRGPLGGLHACLREARHPICAVLSVDAPLIPPCLLRDLVRAHAQGSASITMAVHGDRWEPLIGVYDRALHAQIEPLIREHGAPVRALTESCPCQRWPSQLPEPFWTNCNTPEAYQSLLNG
;
A
#
# COMPACT_ATOMS: atom_id res chain seq x y z
N MET A 1 0.25 12.26 8.39
CA MET A 1 1.55 11.65 8.77
C MET A 1 1.61 10.25 8.18
N ILE A 2 2.76 9.83 7.66
CA ILE A 2 2.98 8.44 7.20
C ILE A 2 3.50 7.64 8.38
N LEU A 3 2.90 6.49 8.63
CA LEU A 3 3.31 5.58 9.71
C LEU A 3 4.27 4.52 9.14
N PRO A 4 5.25 4.04 9.91
CA PRO A 4 6.18 3.03 9.45
C PRO A 4 5.46 1.72 9.09
N SER A 5 5.56 1.29 7.84
CA SER A 5 5.16 -0.02 7.35
C SER A 5 6.14 -0.50 6.28
N ARG A 6 6.25 -1.80 6.08
CA ARG A 6 7.24 -2.38 5.17
C ARG A 6 6.66 -2.79 3.83
N ARG A 7 5.41 -3.23 3.82
CA ARG A 7 4.73 -3.75 2.62
C ARG A 7 3.65 -2.81 2.13
N ASN A 8 2.99 -2.13 3.06
CA ASN A 8 1.80 -1.31 2.78
C ASN A 8 2.07 0.16 3.09
N LEU A 9 1.29 1.04 2.54
CA LEU A 9 1.35 2.45 2.92
C LEU A 9 0.29 2.73 3.99
N VAL A 10 0.75 3.07 5.19
CA VAL A 10 -0.09 3.40 6.35
C VAL A 10 0.05 4.88 6.66
N ARG A 11 -1.06 5.60 6.76
CA ARG A 11 -1.05 7.02 7.12
C ARG A 11 -2.27 7.43 7.93
N THR A 12 -2.11 8.46 8.75
CA THR A 12 -3.24 9.14 9.36
C THR A 12 -3.93 10.06 8.35
N VAL A 13 -5.25 10.05 8.38
CA VAL A 13 -6.12 10.91 7.55
C VAL A 13 -7.18 11.57 8.43
N PRO A 14 -7.68 12.79 8.09
CA PRO A 14 -8.80 13.39 8.78
C PRO A 14 -10.06 12.53 8.65
N HIS A 15 -10.79 12.32 9.75
CA HIS A 15 -12.06 11.61 9.79
C HIS A 15 -12.97 12.18 10.87
N GLY A 16 -14.13 12.73 10.49
CA GLY A 16 -14.97 13.50 11.41
C GLY A 16 -14.18 14.62 12.08
N ASN A 17 -14.28 14.71 13.41
CA ASN A 17 -13.54 15.70 14.21
C ASN A 17 -12.17 15.22 14.67
N GLY A 18 -11.67 14.09 14.16
CA GLY A 18 -10.40 13.48 14.60
C GLY A 18 -9.58 12.90 13.45
N LEU A 19 -8.80 11.90 13.80
CA LEU A 19 -7.93 11.17 12.88
C LEU A 19 -8.40 9.72 12.75
N ALA A 20 -8.21 9.16 11.58
CA ALA A 20 -8.28 7.73 11.30
C ALA A 20 -6.95 7.25 10.68
N VAL A 21 -6.75 5.94 10.66
CA VAL A 21 -5.64 5.30 9.94
C VAL A 21 -6.18 4.73 8.65
N ARG A 22 -5.60 5.15 7.53
CA ARG A 22 -5.80 4.52 6.24
C ARG A 22 -4.62 3.63 5.90
N LYS A 23 -4.89 2.39 5.55
CA LYS A 23 -3.92 1.43 5.05
C LYS A 23 -4.22 1.12 3.59
N LEU A 24 -3.24 1.34 2.71
CA LEU A 24 -3.25 0.96 1.31
C LEU A 24 -2.38 -0.29 1.17
N PHE A 25 -2.98 -1.37 0.72
CA PHE A 25 -2.33 -2.67 0.59
C PHE A 25 -1.61 -2.81 -0.74
N ASP A 26 -0.46 -3.46 -0.69
CA ASP A 26 0.30 -3.81 -1.88
C ASP A 26 -0.38 -4.91 -2.68
N ALA A 27 -0.93 -5.92 -1.99
CA ALA A 27 -1.53 -7.10 -2.58
C ALA A 27 -2.96 -7.36 -2.07
N PRO A 28 -3.87 -7.89 -2.93
CA PRO A 28 -5.26 -8.17 -2.57
C PRO A 28 -5.44 -9.18 -1.44
N GLU A 29 -4.57 -10.19 -1.37
CA GLU A 29 -4.61 -11.24 -0.35
C GLU A 29 -4.35 -10.69 1.05
N ASP A 30 -3.37 -9.79 1.20
CA ASP A 30 -3.04 -9.14 2.47
C ASP A 30 -4.23 -8.28 2.96
N TRP A 31 -4.87 -7.53 2.05
CA TRP A 31 -6.08 -6.76 2.35
C TRP A 31 -7.22 -7.64 2.84
N ARG A 32 -7.50 -8.77 2.16
CA ARG A 32 -8.56 -9.70 2.55
C ARG A 32 -8.30 -10.32 3.90
N ALA A 33 -7.04 -10.73 4.15
CA ALA A 33 -6.65 -11.35 5.43
C ALA A 33 -6.85 -10.39 6.60
N GLU A 34 -6.44 -9.13 6.46
CA GLU A 34 -6.60 -8.12 7.50
C GLU A 34 -8.07 -7.72 7.70
N LEU A 35 -8.83 -7.53 6.62
CA LEU A 35 -10.25 -7.19 6.69
C LEU A 35 -11.07 -8.27 7.40
N ASP A 36 -10.86 -9.56 7.06
CA ASP A 36 -11.51 -10.71 7.71
C ASP A 36 -11.24 -10.71 9.23
N LEU A 37 -9.99 -10.48 9.63
CA LEU A 37 -9.63 -10.48 11.05
C LEU A 37 -10.23 -9.27 11.78
N LEU A 38 -10.16 -8.05 11.23
CA LEU A 38 -10.75 -6.86 11.85
C LEU A 38 -12.27 -7.04 12.07
N GLN A 39 -12.98 -7.62 11.10
CA GLN A 39 -14.39 -7.92 11.23
C GLN A 39 -14.69 -8.95 12.33
N ARG A 40 -13.89 -10.03 12.44
CA ARG A 40 -14.03 -11.05 13.49
C ARG A 40 -13.69 -10.53 14.89
N LEU A 41 -12.75 -9.59 14.98
CA LEU A 41 -12.29 -9.04 16.26
C LEU A 41 -13.23 -7.96 16.80
N SER A 42 -14.04 -7.34 15.93
CA SER A 42 -14.93 -6.23 16.28
C SER A 42 -15.82 -6.54 17.49
N GLY A 43 -15.69 -5.74 18.54
CA GLY A 43 -16.46 -5.88 19.78
C GLY A 43 -16.08 -7.10 20.65
N ARG A 44 -15.07 -7.89 20.27
CA ARG A 44 -14.66 -9.10 20.98
C ARG A 44 -13.26 -9.02 21.57
N MET A 45 -12.45 -8.14 21.01
CA MET A 45 -11.04 -7.99 21.39
C MET A 45 -10.58 -6.55 21.18
N ASP A 46 -9.53 -6.12 21.88
CA ASP A 46 -8.90 -4.83 21.69
C ASP A 46 -8.17 -4.77 20.33
N ALA A 47 -8.86 -4.21 19.35
CA ALA A 47 -8.42 -3.98 17.98
C ALA A 47 -8.97 -2.66 17.48
N PRO A 48 -8.33 -1.98 16.51
CA PRO A 48 -8.89 -0.79 15.88
C PRO A 48 -10.24 -1.10 15.22
N ARG A 49 -11.22 -0.23 15.43
CA ARG A 49 -12.52 -0.38 14.80
C ARG A 49 -12.43 -0.08 13.30
N LEU A 50 -12.98 -0.97 12.48
CA LEU A 50 -13.14 -0.74 11.05
C LEU A 50 -14.15 0.40 10.82
N LEU A 51 -13.74 1.42 10.05
CA LEU A 51 -14.59 2.60 9.73
C LEU A 51 -15.11 2.52 8.30
N ALA A 52 -14.27 2.08 7.36
CA ALA A 52 -14.64 1.85 5.97
C ALA A 52 -13.62 0.91 5.31
N SER A 53 -14.03 0.27 4.21
CA SER A 53 -13.12 -0.50 3.36
C SER A 53 -13.49 -0.35 1.89
N ALA A 54 -12.51 -0.56 1.03
CA ALA A 54 -12.66 -0.75 -0.40
C ALA A 54 -11.58 -1.74 -0.85
N PRO A 55 -11.69 -2.42 -2.00
CA PRO A 55 -10.66 -3.35 -2.44
C PRO A 55 -9.26 -2.75 -2.40
N GLY A 56 -8.37 -3.37 -1.61
CA GLY A 56 -7.00 -2.92 -1.37
C GLY A 56 -6.85 -1.76 -0.38
N ILE A 57 -7.93 -1.29 0.26
CA ILE A 57 -7.89 -0.13 1.18
C ILE A 57 -8.70 -0.44 2.43
N ILE A 58 -8.16 -0.14 3.60
CA ILE A 58 -8.86 -0.15 4.89
C ILE A 58 -8.73 1.22 5.54
N LEU A 59 -9.84 1.72 6.08
CA LEU A 59 -9.88 2.87 6.99
C LEU A 59 -10.31 2.37 8.36
N MET A 60 -9.48 2.63 9.38
CA MET A 60 -9.71 2.16 10.74
C MET A 60 -9.48 3.28 11.76
N GLU A 61 -9.96 3.09 12.96
CA GLU A 61 -9.79 4.01 14.07
C GLU A 61 -8.31 4.25 14.39
N TYR A 62 -7.96 5.51 14.66
CA TYR A 62 -6.63 5.86 15.12
C TYR A 62 -6.51 5.63 16.63
N ALA A 63 -5.57 4.79 17.05
CA ALA A 63 -5.25 4.54 18.44
C ALA A 63 -3.94 5.28 18.81
N PRO A 64 -4.00 6.37 19.59
CA PRO A 64 -2.85 7.23 19.88
C PRO A 64 -1.99 6.69 21.04
N PHE A 65 -1.59 5.42 20.95
CA PHE A 65 -0.76 4.76 21.96
C PHE A 65 0.64 4.45 21.42
N PRO A 66 1.68 4.47 22.28
CA PRO A 66 3.00 4.02 21.90
C PRO A 66 2.99 2.54 21.51
N THR A 67 3.91 2.17 20.63
CA THR A 67 4.13 0.76 20.29
C THR A 67 4.88 0.04 21.43
N LEU A 68 4.82 -1.30 21.44
CA LEU A 68 5.66 -2.06 22.37
C LEU A 68 7.16 -1.90 22.12
N LEU A 69 7.55 -1.48 20.92
CA LEU A 69 8.96 -1.11 20.69
C LEU A 69 9.31 0.18 21.44
N ASP A 70 8.47 1.23 21.35
CA ASP A 70 8.68 2.48 22.11
C ASP A 70 8.70 2.20 23.61
N GLU A 71 7.84 1.31 24.09
CA GLU A 71 7.80 0.85 25.48
C GLU A 71 9.08 0.09 25.87
N LEU A 72 9.58 -0.80 25.02
CA LEU A 72 10.84 -1.50 25.26
C LEU A 72 12.03 -0.50 25.37
N GLU A 73 12.09 0.48 24.49
CA GLU A 73 13.10 1.55 24.50
C GLU A 73 12.97 2.43 25.75
N ARG A 74 11.76 2.69 26.22
CA ARG A 74 11.51 3.38 27.48
C ARG A 74 12.04 2.56 28.67
N GLN A 75 11.73 1.27 28.70
CA GLN A 75 12.21 0.38 29.79
C GLN A 75 13.73 0.24 29.82
N GLU A 76 14.42 0.30 28.69
CA GLU A 76 15.89 0.33 28.65
C GLU A 76 16.47 1.56 29.36
N ARG A 77 15.75 2.68 29.43
CA ARG A 77 16.17 3.91 30.13
C ARG A 77 15.71 3.96 31.57
N GLU A 78 14.51 3.47 31.87
CA GLU A 78 13.80 3.70 33.13
C GLU A 78 13.75 2.45 34.05
N GLY A 79 14.04 1.29 33.51
CA GLY A 79 13.99 0.01 34.21
C GLY A 79 12.84 -0.89 33.76
N PHE A 80 12.96 -2.18 34.07
CA PHE A 80 12.05 -3.22 33.62
C PHE A 80 10.66 -3.14 34.27
N ALA A 81 9.63 -3.23 33.46
CA ALA A 81 8.23 -3.33 33.86
C ALA A 81 7.57 -4.56 33.24
N PRO A 82 7.03 -5.50 34.03
CA PRO A 82 6.48 -6.76 33.51
C PRO A 82 5.08 -6.63 32.89
N ALA A 83 4.35 -5.55 33.15
CA ALA A 83 2.95 -5.39 32.78
C ALA A 83 2.69 -5.48 31.26
N PRO A 84 3.44 -4.82 30.36
CA PRO A 84 3.23 -4.91 28.93
C PRO A 84 3.40 -6.34 28.39
N TRP A 85 4.41 -7.05 28.87
CA TRP A 85 4.75 -8.40 28.43
C TRP A 85 3.69 -9.42 28.88
N LYS A 86 3.18 -9.29 30.11
CA LYS A 86 2.04 -10.09 30.60
C LYS A 86 0.77 -9.78 29.80
N ALA A 87 0.52 -8.52 29.48
CA ALA A 87 -0.62 -8.11 28.69
C ALA A 87 -0.54 -8.66 27.25
N LEU A 88 0.63 -8.61 26.61
CA LEU A 88 0.86 -9.18 25.29
C LEU A 88 0.60 -10.69 25.27
N ARG A 89 1.11 -11.42 26.25
CA ARG A 89 0.89 -12.88 26.34
C ARG A 89 -0.60 -13.23 26.47
N ARG A 90 -1.35 -12.47 27.28
CA ARG A 90 -2.82 -12.62 27.41
C ARG A 90 -3.53 -12.32 26.10
N TRP A 91 -3.16 -11.22 25.45
CA TRP A 91 -3.74 -10.82 24.18
C TRP A 91 -3.53 -11.88 23.10
N LEU A 92 -2.33 -12.44 22.97
CA LEU A 92 -2.01 -13.52 22.03
C LEU A 92 -2.80 -14.80 22.32
N ALA A 93 -2.96 -15.18 23.60
CA ALA A 93 -3.78 -16.33 23.97
C ALA A 93 -5.25 -16.12 23.59
N GLN A 94 -5.81 -14.95 23.88
CA GLN A 94 -7.18 -14.60 23.49
C GLN A 94 -7.35 -14.57 21.96
N MET A 95 -6.38 -14.04 21.24
CA MET A 95 -6.37 -14.01 19.76
C MET A 95 -6.41 -15.40 19.15
N ARG A 96 -5.57 -16.31 19.67
CA ARG A 96 -5.57 -17.73 19.27
C ARG A 96 -6.92 -18.38 19.52
N ASP A 97 -7.48 -18.20 20.72
CA ASP A 97 -8.72 -18.86 21.12
C ASP A 97 -9.92 -18.35 20.32
N LEU A 98 -9.90 -17.07 19.92
CA LEU A 98 -10.96 -16.45 19.15
C LEU A 98 -10.88 -16.75 17.64
N THR A 99 -9.68 -16.82 17.07
CA THR A 99 -9.48 -16.85 15.61
C THR A 99 -8.75 -18.09 15.10
N GLY A 100 -8.06 -18.83 15.97
CA GLY A 100 -7.11 -19.88 15.59
C GLY A 100 -5.84 -19.38 14.92
N ARG A 101 -5.65 -18.04 14.86
CA ARG A 101 -4.54 -17.39 14.15
C ARG A 101 -3.69 -16.54 15.08
N LEU A 102 -2.41 -16.45 14.77
CA LEU A 102 -1.42 -15.67 15.49
C LEU A 102 -0.50 -14.94 14.50
N PRO A 103 0.19 -13.83 14.91
CA PRO A 103 1.07 -13.10 14.04
C PRO A 103 2.22 -13.97 13.52
N GLY A 104 2.43 -13.96 12.22
CA GLY A 104 3.61 -14.54 11.56
C GLY A 104 4.82 -13.60 11.58
N ASP A 105 4.60 -12.31 11.87
CA ASP A 105 5.64 -11.30 12.13
C ASP A 105 5.54 -10.82 13.58
N GLY A 106 6.50 -11.22 14.42
CA GLY A 106 6.57 -10.83 15.83
C GLY A 106 7.07 -9.40 16.09
N ASN A 107 6.92 -8.49 15.14
CA ASN A 107 7.37 -7.12 15.22
C ASN A 107 6.63 -6.34 16.31
N LEU A 108 7.36 -5.78 17.28
CA LEU A 108 6.76 -5.04 18.41
C LEU A 108 6.02 -3.76 17.99
N ARG A 109 6.24 -3.25 16.78
CA ARG A 109 5.46 -2.12 16.23
C ARG A 109 4.01 -2.48 15.92
N ASN A 110 3.69 -3.77 15.81
CA ASN A 110 2.34 -4.27 15.55
C ASN A 110 1.47 -4.36 16.81
N PHE A 111 1.99 -3.94 17.95
CA PHE A 111 1.29 -3.95 19.23
C PHE A 111 1.38 -2.58 19.90
N LEU A 112 0.25 -1.95 20.16
CA LEU A 112 0.17 -0.69 20.86
C LEU A 112 -0.08 -0.96 22.36
N TRP A 113 0.52 -0.15 23.22
CA TRP A 113 0.42 -0.28 24.68
C TRP A 113 -0.40 0.86 25.30
N ASP A 114 -1.59 0.55 25.75
CA ASP A 114 -2.39 1.46 26.59
C ASP A 114 -2.03 1.25 28.07
N VAL A 115 -1.14 2.09 28.59
CA VAL A 115 -0.67 2.03 29.96
C VAL A 115 -1.80 2.25 30.98
N ARG A 116 -2.80 3.08 30.64
CA ARG A 116 -3.90 3.44 31.57
C ARG A 116 -4.82 2.24 31.82
N GLN A 117 -5.10 1.48 30.79
CA GLN A 117 -5.96 0.31 30.88
C GLN A 117 -5.17 -1.02 30.98
N SER A 118 -3.84 -0.96 30.99
CA SER A 118 -2.94 -2.12 31.01
C SER A 118 -3.31 -3.19 29.97
N ARG A 119 -3.57 -2.74 28.74
CA ARG A 119 -3.99 -3.59 27.60
C ARG A 119 -3.15 -3.38 26.36
N ILE A 120 -3.15 -4.41 25.52
CA ILE A 120 -2.56 -4.39 24.18
C ILE A 120 -3.66 -4.18 23.14
N ILE A 121 -3.39 -3.34 22.14
CA ILE A 121 -4.18 -3.21 20.93
C ILE A 121 -3.31 -3.70 19.78
N GLY A 122 -3.69 -4.81 19.16
CA GLY A 122 -3.00 -5.30 17.96
C GLY A 122 -3.31 -4.43 16.75
N VAL A 123 -2.33 -4.28 15.88
CA VAL A 123 -2.45 -3.63 14.57
C VAL A 123 -1.69 -4.45 13.54
N ASP A 124 -2.01 -4.28 12.23
CA ASP A 124 -1.31 -4.97 11.15
C ASP A 124 -1.53 -6.50 11.12
N TYR A 125 -2.75 -6.89 10.72
CA TYR A 125 -3.21 -8.29 10.74
C TYR A 125 -2.98 -9.08 9.45
N GLU A 126 -2.27 -8.55 8.47
CA GLU A 126 -2.10 -9.17 7.15
C GLU A 126 -1.34 -10.52 7.19
N ASP A 127 -0.37 -10.66 8.08
CA ASP A 127 0.46 -11.88 8.23
C ASP A 127 0.04 -12.70 9.46
N TYR A 128 -1.28 -12.88 9.65
CA TYR A 128 -1.80 -13.76 10.71
C TYR A 128 -2.15 -15.13 10.14
N ARG A 129 -1.59 -16.18 10.72
CA ARG A 129 -1.71 -17.55 10.23
C ARG A 129 -2.01 -18.53 11.37
N ALA A 130 -2.49 -19.71 11.04
CA ALA A 130 -2.58 -20.80 11.99
C ALA A 130 -1.19 -21.10 12.57
N ALA A 131 -1.05 -20.96 13.88
CA ALA A 131 0.22 -21.17 14.59
C ALA A 131 -0.05 -21.59 16.03
N ARG A 132 0.90 -22.26 16.63
CA ARG A 132 0.89 -22.55 18.07
C ARG A 132 1.29 -21.30 18.86
N LEU A 133 0.76 -21.17 20.07
CA LEU A 133 1.04 -20.01 20.91
C LEU A 133 2.53 -19.92 21.29
N ASP A 134 3.16 -21.06 21.60
CA ASP A 134 4.59 -21.12 21.91
C ASP A 134 5.48 -20.69 20.74
N GLU A 135 5.11 -21.03 19.49
CA GLU A 135 5.82 -20.60 18.29
C GLU A 135 5.74 -19.07 18.08
N ALA A 136 4.54 -18.49 18.25
CA ALA A 136 4.36 -17.04 18.16
C ALA A 136 5.10 -16.29 19.27
N LEU A 137 5.06 -16.82 20.51
CA LEU A 137 5.78 -16.26 21.65
C LEU A 137 7.30 -16.32 21.44
N ALA A 138 7.83 -17.43 20.92
CA ALA A 138 9.24 -17.57 20.58
C ALA A 138 9.66 -16.60 19.47
N GLN A 139 8.79 -16.39 18.47
CA GLN A 139 9.03 -15.43 17.40
C GLN A 139 9.12 -13.99 17.94
N ILE A 140 8.20 -13.59 18.81
CA ILE A 140 8.20 -12.26 19.41
C ILE A 140 9.39 -12.08 20.37
N ALA A 141 9.73 -13.11 21.16
CA ALA A 141 10.92 -13.09 22.03
C ALA A 141 12.21 -12.88 21.20
N ALA A 142 12.31 -13.53 20.04
CA ALA A 142 13.43 -13.31 19.11
C ALA A 142 13.49 -11.86 18.62
N PHE A 143 12.36 -11.24 18.28
CA PHE A 143 12.32 -9.81 17.90
C PHE A 143 12.79 -8.91 19.04
N VAL A 144 12.34 -9.15 20.28
CA VAL A 144 12.79 -8.41 21.49
C VAL A 144 14.31 -8.42 21.59
N LEU A 145 14.94 -9.61 21.45
CA LEU A 145 16.40 -9.76 21.56
C LEU A 145 17.18 -9.14 20.40
N GLU A 146 16.60 -9.05 19.20
CA GLU A 146 17.27 -8.58 17.99
C GLU A 146 17.09 -7.08 17.72
N TYR A 147 16.35 -6.32 18.53
CA TYR A 147 16.36 -4.85 18.45
C TYR A 147 17.66 -4.27 19.01
N ALA A 148 18.14 -3.18 18.41
CA ALA A 148 19.35 -2.50 18.89
C ALA A 148 19.09 -1.70 20.20
N PRO A 149 20.02 -1.68 21.16
CA PRO A 149 21.15 -2.60 21.31
C PRO A 149 20.68 -4.04 21.53
N GLN A 150 21.32 -5.00 20.88
CA GLN A 150 20.85 -6.39 20.92
C GLN A 150 21.17 -7.05 22.28
N ASP A 151 20.28 -7.97 22.69
CA ASP A 151 20.53 -8.95 23.75
C ASP A 151 20.93 -8.37 25.12
N THR A 152 20.36 -7.22 25.48
CA THR A 152 20.58 -6.61 26.79
C THR A 152 19.99 -7.48 27.94
N PRO A 153 20.44 -7.31 29.19
CA PRO A 153 19.85 -8.01 30.34
C PRO A 153 18.34 -7.78 30.47
N LEU A 154 17.88 -6.55 30.19
CA LEU A 154 16.45 -6.20 30.21
C LEU A 154 15.69 -6.97 29.12
N LYS A 155 16.21 -7.03 27.90
CA LYS A 155 15.59 -7.75 26.77
C LYS A 155 15.52 -9.25 27.05
N ARG A 156 16.55 -9.83 27.64
CA ARG A 156 16.50 -11.24 28.09
C ARG A 156 15.39 -11.46 29.13
N GLN A 157 15.20 -10.52 30.07
CA GLN A 157 14.13 -10.61 31.05
C GLN A 157 12.75 -10.50 30.37
N ALA A 158 12.55 -9.56 29.45
CA ALA A 158 11.31 -9.41 28.69
C ALA A 158 11.03 -10.66 27.81
N ALA A 159 12.04 -11.18 27.12
CA ALA A 159 11.92 -12.38 26.30
C ALA A 159 11.52 -13.61 27.10
N ARG A 160 12.10 -13.82 28.29
CA ARG A 160 11.73 -14.93 29.20
C ARG A 160 10.30 -14.83 29.71
N MET A 161 9.75 -13.63 29.86
CA MET A 161 8.33 -13.46 30.20
C MET A 161 7.38 -13.90 29.09
N LEU A 162 7.82 -13.82 27.85
CA LEU A 162 7.05 -14.23 26.67
C LEU A 162 7.21 -15.73 26.41
N PHE A 163 8.44 -16.21 26.41
CA PHE A 163 8.79 -17.56 26.01
C PHE A 163 9.79 -18.20 27.01
N ASP A 164 9.41 -19.33 27.54
CA ASP A 164 10.27 -20.13 28.48
C ASP A 164 11.18 -21.06 27.67
N GLY A 165 12.25 -20.47 27.09
CA GLY A 165 13.22 -21.13 26.24
C GLY A 165 14.13 -20.16 25.49
N GLU A 166 15.06 -20.70 24.71
CA GLU A 166 15.96 -19.91 23.87
C GLU A 166 15.43 -19.86 22.41
N PRO A 167 15.04 -18.67 21.88
CA PRO A 167 14.45 -18.54 20.56
C PRO A 167 15.51 -18.44 19.44
N GLU A 168 16.59 -19.24 19.50
CA GLU A 168 17.76 -19.09 18.61
C GLU A 168 17.41 -19.38 17.14
N ALA A 169 16.59 -20.38 16.86
CA ALA A 169 16.14 -20.68 15.49
C ALA A 169 15.39 -19.50 14.87
N GLN A 170 14.53 -18.84 15.65
CA GLN A 170 13.78 -17.66 15.22
C GLN A 170 14.70 -16.44 15.04
N ARG A 171 15.69 -16.28 15.92
CA ARG A 171 16.73 -15.22 15.79
C ARG A 171 17.53 -15.41 14.50
N LEU A 172 17.98 -16.62 14.22
CA LEU A 172 18.72 -16.94 12.99
C LEU A 172 17.89 -16.65 11.74
N ALA A 173 16.62 -17.05 11.73
CA ALA A 173 15.71 -16.79 10.63
C ALA A 173 15.47 -15.26 10.41
N LEU A 174 15.38 -14.46 11.48
CA LEU A 174 15.28 -13.01 11.40
C LEU A 174 16.51 -12.36 10.80
N ARG A 175 17.73 -12.81 11.21
CA ARG A 175 19.00 -12.31 10.68
C ARG A 175 19.12 -12.64 9.19
N GLN A 176 18.78 -13.86 8.77
CA GLN A 176 18.77 -14.28 7.36
C GLN A 176 17.80 -13.45 6.52
N ARG A 177 16.56 -13.21 7.00
CA ARG A 177 15.58 -12.35 6.33
C ARG A 177 16.09 -10.91 6.15
N ARG A 178 16.85 -10.37 7.12
CA ARG A 178 17.45 -9.03 7.02
C ARG A 178 18.56 -8.98 6.00
N ALA A 179 19.40 -10.03 5.91
CA ALA A 179 20.51 -10.13 4.97
C ALA A 179 20.04 -10.27 3.51
N ASN A 180 18.95 -10.99 3.26
CA ASN A 180 18.42 -11.28 1.92
C ASN A 180 17.59 -10.13 1.28
N ARG A 181 17.52 -8.96 1.90
CA ARG A 181 16.81 -7.81 1.36
C ARG A 181 17.64 -7.07 0.33
N ARG A 182 17.45 -7.39 -0.95
CA ARG A 182 17.87 -6.58 -2.09
C ARG A 182 16.62 -6.10 -2.83
N THR A 183 16.51 -4.80 -3.01
CA THR A 183 15.54 -4.16 -3.90
C THR A 183 16.17 -4.07 -5.29
N ASP A 184 15.84 -5.01 -6.16
CA ASP A 184 16.36 -5.05 -7.55
C ASP A 184 15.27 -4.58 -8.55
N ALA A 185 14.70 -3.40 -8.36
CA ALA A 185 13.85 -2.78 -9.36
C ALA A 185 14.62 -1.67 -10.10
N ALA A 186 14.63 -1.70 -11.43
CA ALA A 186 15.13 -0.59 -12.23
C ALA A 186 14.35 0.69 -11.89
N PRO A 187 14.98 1.88 -11.83
CA PRO A 187 14.29 3.12 -11.56
C PRO A 187 13.29 3.44 -12.68
N PHE A 188 12.12 3.97 -12.32
CA PHE A 188 11.06 4.31 -13.26
C PHE A 188 10.33 5.59 -12.85
N SER A 189 9.78 6.32 -13.82
CA SER A 189 8.86 7.43 -13.60
C SER A 189 7.44 6.91 -13.43
N PHE A 190 6.66 7.52 -12.54
CA PHE A 190 5.25 7.18 -12.33
C PHE A 190 4.36 8.33 -12.83
N ILE A 191 3.47 8.03 -13.76
CA ILE A 191 2.57 9.01 -14.37
C ILE A 191 1.14 8.76 -13.90
N VAL A 192 0.54 9.76 -13.25
CA VAL A 192 -0.88 9.79 -12.92
C VAL A 192 -1.61 10.60 -13.99
N LEU A 193 -2.47 9.93 -14.76
CA LEU A 193 -3.34 10.61 -15.72
C LEU A 193 -4.57 11.15 -14.97
N ALA A 194 -4.50 12.43 -14.57
CA ALA A 194 -5.54 13.11 -13.81
C ALA A 194 -6.37 14.08 -14.67
N GLY A 195 -5.90 14.41 -15.89
CA GLY A 195 -6.56 15.29 -16.84
C GLY A 195 -7.77 14.64 -17.52
N GLY A 196 -8.73 15.45 -17.90
CA GLY A 196 -9.94 15.07 -18.63
C GLY A 196 -11.13 15.91 -18.21
N ARG A 197 -12.00 16.28 -19.19
CA ARG A 197 -13.25 16.97 -18.87
C ARG A 197 -14.16 16.01 -18.09
N SER A 198 -14.25 16.19 -16.77
CA SER A 198 -15.21 15.48 -15.90
C SER A 198 -16.67 15.88 -16.19
N SER A 199 -17.02 16.06 -17.48
CA SER A 199 -18.31 16.56 -17.94
C SER A 199 -19.49 15.74 -17.46
N ARG A 200 -19.29 14.44 -17.26
CA ARG A 200 -20.34 13.52 -16.77
C ARG A 200 -20.48 13.50 -15.26
N MET A 201 -19.44 13.89 -14.51
CA MET A 201 -19.40 13.86 -13.04
C MET A 201 -19.72 15.23 -12.41
N GLY A 202 -19.68 16.34 -13.20
CA GLY A 202 -19.87 17.71 -12.69
C GLY A 202 -18.84 18.18 -11.65
N ARG A 203 -17.88 17.33 -11.29
CA ARG A 203 -16.81 17.59 -10.31
C ARG A 203 -15.50 17.03 -10.83
N ASP A 204 -14.39 17.60 -10.35
CA ASP A 204 -13.06 17.06 -10.62
C ASP A 204 -12.91 15.66 -9.97
N LYS A 205 -12.75 14.63 -10.83
CA LYS A 205 -12.59 13.24 -10.37
C LYS A 205 -11.40 13.06 -9.44
N ALA A 206 -10.31 13.78 -9.68
CA ALA A 206 -9.11 13.71 -8.87
C ALA A 206 -9.38 14.03 -7.39
N MET A 207 -10.39 14.85 -7.12
CA MET A 207 -10.77 15.31 -5.78
C MET A 207 -11.86 14.45 -5.11
N LEU A 208 -12.46 13.48 -5.80
CA LEU A 208 -13.40 12.53 -5.20
C LEU A 208 -12.71 11.74 -4.08
N ARG A 209 -13.42 11.49 -2.98
CA ARG A 209 -12.82 10.87 -1.79
C ARG A 209 -13.22 9.41 -1.65
N LEU A 210 -12.23 8.55 -1.39
CA LEU A 210 -12.42 7.14 -1.07
C LEU A 210 -11.57 6.81 0.17
N CYS A 211 -12.18 6.21 1.18
CA CYS A 211 -11.50 5.82 2.43
C CYS A 211 -10.60 6.95 2.99
N GLY A 212 -11.17 8.15 3.14
CA GLY A 212 -10.49 9.29 3.77
C GLY A 212 -9.51 10.08 2.89
N SER A 213 -9.26 9.70 1.62
CA SER A 213 -8.34 10.39 0.71
C SER A 213 -8.96 10.68 -0.64
N SER A 214 -8.44 11.68 -1.36
CA SER A 214 -8.81 11.90 -2.75
C SER A 214 -8.29 10.77 -3.65
N LEU A 215 -8.92 10.57 -4.81
CA LEU A 215 -8.46 9.56 -5.77
C LEU A 215 -7.03 9.85 -6.24
N LEU A 216 -6.68 11.14 -6.40
CA LEU A 216 -5.32 11.54 -6.73
C LEU A 216 -4.32 11.16 -5.64
N GLU A 217 -4.63 11.44 -4.35
CA GLU A 217 -3.78 11.04 -3.24
C GLU A 217 -3.56 9.52 -3.18
N LEU A 218 -4.58 8.72 -3.50
CA LEU A 218 -4.45 7.27 -3.58
C LEU A 218 -3.45 6.83 -4.65
N GLN A 219 -3.46 7.45 -5.82
CA GLN A 219 -2.51 7.12 -6.89
C GLN A 219 -1.08 7.56 -6.53
N LEU A 220 -0.92 8.75 -5.94
CA LEU A 220 0.38 9.22 -5.45
C LEU A 220 0.94 8.32 -4.34
N ASP A 221 0.08 7.77 -3.50
CA ASP A 221 0.49 6.83 -2.46
C ASP A 221 0.98 5.49 -3.03
N LYS A 222 0.38 5.02 -4.13
CA LYS A 222 0.87 3.83 -4.85
C LYS A 222 2.26 4.07 -5.46
N ALA A 223 2.46 5.24 -6.08
CA ALA A 223 3.77 5.62 -6.62
C ALA A 223 4.86 5.60 -5.54
N ARG A 224 4.56 6.14 -4.35
CA ARG A 224 5.48 6.14 -3.19
C ARG A 224 5.75 4.71 -2.68
N LEU A 225 4.72 3.88 -2.58
CA LEU A 225 4.85 2.48 -2.14
C LEU A 225 5.70 1.65 -3.11
N LEU A 226 5.62 1.95 -4.40
CA LEU A 226 6.43 1.33 -5.44
C LEU A 226 7.86 1.88 -5.48
N GLY A 227 8.16 2.96 -4.74
CA GLY A 227 9.50 3.54 -4.65
C GLY A 227 9.90 4.40 -5.85
N SER A 228 8.94 4.93 -6.63
CA SER A 228 9.25 5.88 -7.69
C SER A 228 9.75 7.21 -7.11
N ASP A 229 10.88 7.69 -7.63
CA ASP A 229 11.49 8.98 -7.27
C ASP A 229 11.13 10.10 -8.27
N ASP A 230 10.40 9.78 -9.32
CA ASP A 230 9.91 10.73 -10.33
C ASP A 230 8.41 10.51 -10.58
N ILE A 231 7.57 11.34 -9.96
CA ILE A 231 6.11 11.25 -10.05
C ILE A 231 5.56 12.46 -10.81
N LEU A 232 4.78 12.21 -11.87
CA LEU A 232 4.19 13.23 -12.73
C LEU A 232 2.66 13.14 -12.69
N ILE A 233 1.99 14.29 -12.72
CA ILE A 233 0.53 14.40 -12.77
C ILE A 233 0.17 15.17 -14.04
N SER A 234 -0.55 14.52 -14.97
CA SER A 234 -0.99 15.17 -16.21
C SER A 234 -2.15 16.11 -15.96
N GLY A 235 -2.19 17.24 -16.68
CA GLY A 235 -3.28 18.20 -16.64
C GLY A 235 -3.46 18.95 -15.32
N ALA A 236 -2.61 18.69 -14.33
CA ALA A 236 -2.63 19.41 -13.06
C ALA A 236 -2.02 20.80 -13.20
N ARG A 237 -2.62 21.79 -12.51
CA ARG A 237 -2.09 23.17 -12.47
C ARG A 237 -1.03 23.36 -11.40
N GLU A 238 -1.08 22.56 -10.34
CA GLU A 238 -0.21 22.67 -9.18
C GLU A 238 0.41 21.32 -8.80
N ALA A 239 1.65 21.37 -8.32
CA ALA A 239 2.34 20.22 -7.78
C ALA A 239 1.70 19.75 -6.47
N GLN A 240 1.71 18.43 -6.21
CA GLN A 240 1.22 17.87 -4.95
C GLN A 240 2.35 17.10 -4.24
N GLY A 241 2.89 17.70 -3.19
CA GLY A 241 4.02 17.15 -2.46
C GLY A 241 5.25 17.03 -3.35
N ALA A 242 5.82 15.83 -3.50
CA ALA A 242 6.96 15.56 -4.37
C ALA A 242 6.58 15.31 -5.84
N ALA A 243 5.30 15.26 -6.17
CA ALA A 243 4.84 15.01 -7.55
C ALA A 243 4.83 16.32 -8.35
N ARG A 244 5.32 16.24 -9.59
CA ARG A 244 5.39 17.37 -10.53
C ARG A 244 4.09 17.47 -11.34
N ALA A 245 3.52 18.65 -11.40
CA ALA A 245 2.43 18.95 -12.32
C ALA A 245 2.98 19.16 -13.74
N VAL A 246 2.37 18.46 -14.70
CA VAL A 246 2.74 18.57 -16.11
C VAL A 246 1.52 19.07 -16.89
N PRO A 247 1.54 20.31 -17.39
CA PRO A 247 0.45 20.82 -18.20
C PRO A 247 0.41 20.12 -19.56
N ASP A 248 -0.79 19.88 -20.06
CA ASP A 248 -0.99 19.28 -21.38
C ASP A 248 -0.51 20.25 -22.48
N ALA A 249 0.44 19.81 -23.28
CA ALA A 249 0.91 20.57 -24.44
C ALA A 249 -0.17 20.69 -25.53
N TYR A 250 -1.11 19.75 -25.55
CA TYR A 250 -2.23 19.67 -26.49
C TYR A 250 -3.54 19.55 -25.72
N PRO A 251 -4.13 20.67 -25.26
CA PRO A 251 -5.38 20.65 -24.50
C PRO A 251 -6.52 19.96 -25.28
N ASP A 252 -7.42 19.33 -24.52
CA ASP A 252 -8.63 18.66 -25.05
C ASP A 252 -8.37 17.48 -26.02
N ARG A 253 -7.16 16.91 -26.00
CA ARG A 253 -6.79 15.71 -26.79
C ARG A 253 -6.91 14.40 -25.98
N GLY A 254 -7.65 14.43 -24.89
CA GLY A 254 -7.90 13.25 -24.06
C GLY A 254 -6.65 12.69 -23.38
N PRO A 255 -6.68 11.41 -22.94
CA PRO A 255 -5.56 10.82 -22.19
C PRO A 255 -4.23 10.80 -22.95
N LEU A 256 -4.27 10.76 -24.28
CA LEU A 256 -3.06 10.73 -25.11
C LEU A 256 -2.27 12.03 -25.01
N GLY A 257 -2.94 13.20 -24.88
CA GLY A 257 -2.29 14.50 -24.66
C GLY A 257 -1.53 14.54 -23.34
N GLY A 258 -2.17 14.13 -22.27
CA GLY A 258 -1.54 14.03 -20.93
C GLY A 258 -0.39 13.03 -20.89
N LEU A 259 -0.55 11.87 -21.53
CA LEU A 259 0.49 10.85 -21.65
C LEU A 259 1.71 11.40 -22.40
N HIS A 260 1.51 12.03 -23.56
CA HIS A 260 2.58 12.69 -24.34
C HIS A 260 3.36 13.69 -23.49
N ALA A 261 2.67 14.62 -22.83
CA ALA A 261 3.30 15.66 -22.02
C ALA A 261 4.15 15.04 -20.89
N CYS A 262 3.61 14.04 -20.17
CA CYS A 262 4.32 13.39 -19.09
C CYS A 262 5.50 12.55 -19.57
N LEU A 263 5.37 11.79 -20.65
CA LEU A 263 6.49 11.01 -21.20
C LEU A 263 7.65 11.92 -21.63
N ARG A 264 7.38 13.08 -22.21
CA ARG A 264 8.41 14.06 -22.57
C ARG A 264 9.18 14.56 -21.36
N GLU A 265 8.50 14.82 -20.25
CA GLU A 265 9.04 15.39 -19.02
C GLU A 265 9.60 14.33 -18.04
N ALA A 266 9.34 13.04 -18.27
CA ALA A 266 9.78 11.95 -17.41
C ALA A 266 11.32 11.86 -17.33
N ARG A 267 11.85 11.52 -16.16
CA ARG A 267 13.31 11.38 -15.94
C ARG A 267 13.84 10.01 -16.38
N HIS A 268 13.03 8.97 -16.17
CA HIS A 268 13.44 7.59 -16.44
C HIS A 268 12.95 7.10 -17.81
N PRO A 269 13.67 6.17 -18.45
CA PRO A 269 13.26 5.59 -19.72
C PRO A 269 11.97 4.76 -19.62
N ILE A 270 11.70 4.17 -18.45
CA ILE A 270 10.51 3.37 -18.15
C ILE A 270 9.51 4.23 -17.39
N CYS A 271 8.25 4.26 -17.84
CA CYS A 271 7.20 5.08 -17.26
C CYS A 271 5.97 4.21 -16.93
N ALA A 272 5.70 4.00 -15.65
CA ALA A 272 4.45 3.37 -15.20
C ALA A 272 3.31 4.39 -15.26
N VAL A 273 2.19 4.01 -15.86
CA VAL A 273 1.03 4.87 -16.13
C VAL A 273 -0.20 4.31 -15.42
N LEU A 274 -0.88 5.17 -14.69
CA LEU A 274 -2.14 4.83 -14.02
C LEU A 274 -3.13 6.00 -14.11
N SER A 275 -4.35 5.71 -14.57
CA SER A 275 -5.42 6.70 -14.58
C SER A 275 -5.96 6.96 -13.16
N VAL A 276 -6.35 8.21 -12.89
CA VAL A 276 -6.96 8.60 -11.60
C VAL A 276 -8.30 7.90 -11.36
N ASP A 277 -9.00 7.51 -12.42
CA ASP A 277 -10.31 6.86 -12.33
C ASP A 277 -10.25 5.34 -12.06
N ALA A 278 -9.04 4.76 -11.96
CA ALA A 278 -8.81 3.37 -11.58
C ALA A 278 -8.22 3.26 -10.14
N PRO A 279 -8.96 3.71 -9.09
CA PRO A 279 -8.41 3.85 -7.74
C PRO A 279 -8.10 2.53 -7.05
N LEU A 280 -8.67 1.41 -7.49
CA LEU A 280 -8.58 0.13 -6.81
C LEU A 280 -7.47 -0.78 -7.36
N ILE A 281 -6.80 -0.40 -8.44
CA ILE A 281 -5.66 -1.17 -8.99
C ILE A 281 -4.55 -1.25 -7.92
N PRO A 282 -4.16 -2.46 -7.48
CA PRO A 282 -3.17 -2.61 -6.42
C PRO A 282 -1.75 -2.38 -6.94
N PRO A 283 -0.82 -1.89 -6.10
CA PRO A 283 0.56 -1.65 -6.47
C PRO A 283 1.30 -2.89 -7.00
N CYS A 284 0.98 -4.11 -6.51
CA CYS A 284 1.61 -5.34 -6.99
C CYS A 284 1.45 -5.53 -8.51
N LEU A 285 0.27 -5.25 -9.08
CA LEU A 285 0.08 -5.33 -10.53
C LEU A 285 1.03 -4.40 -11.29
N LEU A 286 1.15 -3.15 -10.84
CA LEU A 286 2.03 -2.17 -11.47
C LEU A 286 3.51 -2.58 -11.35
N ARG A 287 3.90 -3.16 -10.21
CA ARG A 287 5.24 -3.72 -10.02
C ARG A 287 5.54 -4.84 -11.00
N ASP A 288 4.58 -5.73 -11.23
CA ASP A 288 4.72 -6.84 -12.16
C ASP A 288 4.81 -6.35 -13.61
N LEU A 289 4.01 -5.33 -13.97
CA LEU A 289 4.09 -4.69 -15.30
C LEU A 289 5.46 -4.02 -15.52
N VAL A 290 6.00 -3.29 -14.53
CA VAL A 290 7.34 -2.68 -14.61
C VAL A 290 8.43 -3.74 -14.79
N ARG A 291 8.36 -4.84 -14.04
CA ARG A 291 9.31 -5.95 -14.17
C ARG A 291 9.24 -6.63 -15.54
N ALA A 292 8.03 -6.93 -15.99
CA ALA A 292 7.81 -7.55 -17.30
C ALA A 292 8.30 -6.65 -18.43
N HIS A 293 8.03 -5.35 -18.36
CA HIS A 293 8.50 -4.38 -19.34
C HIS A 293 10.02 -4.28 -19.37
N ALA A 294 10.68 -4.20 -18.21
CA ALA A 294 12.14 -4.12 -18.11
C ALA A 294 12.86 -5.39 -18.62
N GLN A 295 12.18 -6.53 -18.63
CA GLN A 295 12.71 -7.81 -19.12
C GLN A 295 12.33 -8.11 -20.59
N GLY A 296 11.37 -7.36 -21.12
CA GLY A 296 10.85 -7.52 -22.48
C GLY A 296 11.54 -6.63 -23.50
N SER A 297 11.03 -6.67 -24.73
CA SER A 297 11.45 -5.79 -25.83
C SER A 297 10.29 -4.94 -26.38
N ALA A 298 9.13 -4.96 -25.72
CA ALA A 298 7.97 -4.18 -26.12
C ALA A 298 8.10 -2.74 -25.64
N SER A 299 7.69 -1.77 -26.44
CA SER A 299 7.67 -0.36 -26.05
C SER A 299 6.48 -0.02 -25.13
N ILE A 300 5.49 -0.89 -25.09
CA ILE A 300 4.30 -0.78 -24.24
C ILE A 300 4.05 -2.15 -23.58
N THR A 301 3.84 -2.16 -22.26
CA THR A 301 3.32 -3.32 -21.52
C THR A 301 2.06 -2.89 -20.79
N MET A 302 0.91 -3.48 -21.11
CA MET A 302 -0.37 -3.08 -20.53
C MET A 302 -1.08 -4.24 -19.86
N ALA A 303 -1.87 -3.92 -18.85
CA ALA A 303 -2.75 -4.90 -18.21
C ALA A 303 -3.89 -5.31 -19.12
N VAL A 304 -4.27 -6.60 -19.03
CA VAL A 304 -5.45 -7.16 -19.71
C VAL A 304 -6.33 -7.80 -18.65
N HIS A 305 -7.61 -7.44 -18.65
CA HIS A 305 -8.63 -8.01 -17.79
C HIS A 305 -9.71 -8.71 -18.62
N GLY A 306 -9.72 -10.04 -18.61
CA GLY A 306 -10.51 -10.83 -19.58
C GLY A 306 -10.07 -10.49 -21.00
N ASP A 307 -11.02 -10.05 -21.85
CA ASP A 307 -10.74 -9.62 -23.23
C ASP A 307 -10.49 -8.09 -23.35
N ARG A 308 -10.56 -7.36 -22.24
CA ARG A 308 -10.40 -5.90 -22.24
C ARG A 308 -8.95 -5.51 -22.04
N TRP A 309 -8.46 -4.65 -22.90
CA TRP A 309 -7.16 -4.01 -22.77
C TRP A 309 -7.30 -2.73 -21.96
N GLU A 310 -6.42 -2.56 -21.01
CA GLU A 310 -6.42 -1.41 -20.11
C GLU A 310 -5.19 -0.52 -20.39
N PRO A 311 -5.20 0.26 -21.47
CA PRO A 311 -4.02 1.03 -21.89
C PRO A 311 -3.63 2.13 -20.89
N LEU A 312 -4.52 2.55 -20.00
CA LEU A 312 -4.22 3.51 -18.95
C LEU A 312 -3.76 2.86 -17.63
N ILE A 313 -3.52 1.53 -17.67
CA ILE A 313 -2.92 0.73 -16.60
C ILE A 313 -1.77 -0.04 -17.24
N GLY A 314 -0.60 0.59 -17.36
CA GLY A 314 0.49 0.02 -18.12
C GLY A 314 1.84 0.68 -17.89
N VAL A 315 2.82 0.23 -18.66
CA VAL A 315 4.18 0.77 -18.68
C VAL A 315 4.54 1.12 -20.11
N TYR A 316 5.16 2.27 -20.29
CA TYR A 316 5.47 2.87 -21.56
C TYR A 316 6.94 3.29 -21.62
N ASP A 317 7.59 3.06 -22.75
CA ASP A 317 8.88 3.69 -23.02
C ASP A 317 8.72 5.22 -23.11
N ARG A 318 9.58 5.95 -22.41
CA ARG A 318 9.62 7.39 -22.49
C ARG A 318 9.71 7.91 -23.93
N ALA A 319 10.49 7.22 -24.79
CA ALA A 319 10.72 7.60 -26.19
C ALA A 319 9.44 7.68 -27.04
N LEU A 320 8.34 7.04 -26.60
CA LEU A 320 7.06 7.05 -27.32
C LEU A 320 6.43 8.44 -27.46
N HIS A 321 6.86 9.45 -26.65
CA HIS A 321 6.37 10.83 -26.82
C HIS A 321 6.50 11.31 -28.27
N ALA A 322 7.61 10.98 -28.95
CA ALA A 322 7.84 11.37 -30.35
C ALA A 322 6.86 10.71 -31.35
N GLN A 323 6.39 9.50 -31.04
CA GLN A 323 5.41 8.78 -31.88
C GLN A 323 3.97 9.21 -31.57
N ILE A 324 3.70 9.69 -30.36
CA ILE A 324 2.37 10.18 -29.94
C ILE A 324 2.08 11.54 -30.58
N GLU A 325 3.08 12.39 -30.74
CA GLU A 325 2.88 13.76 -31.24
C GLU A 325 2.15 13.84 -32.58
N PRO A 326 2.52 13.07 -33.64
CA PRO A 326 1.77 13.06 -34.92
C PRO A 326 0.32 12.61 -34.73
N LEU A 327 0.07 11.57 -33.92
CA LEU A 327 -1.28 11.04 -33.66
C LEU A 327 -2.20 12.10 -33.04
N ILE A 328 -1.65 12.95 -32.17
CA ILE A 328 -2.42 14.03 -31.53
C ILE A 328 -2.72 15.14 -32.54
N ARG A 329 -1.74 15.53 -33.36
CA ARG A 329 -1.86 16.63 -34.32
C ARG A 329 -2.90 16.32 -35.40
N GLU A 330 -2.90 15.10 -35.93
CA GLU A 330 -3.73 14.75 -37.06
C GLU A 330 -5.21 14.57 -36.69
N HIS A 331 -5.57 13.87 -35.63
CA HIS A 331 -6.98 13.46 -35.40
C HIS A 331 -7.44 13.38 -33.94
N GLY A 332 -6.63 13.73 -32.94
CA GLY A 332 -7.02 13.51 -31.54
C GLY A 332 -7.28 12.04 -31.25
N ALA A 333 -6.38 11.16 -31.67
CA ALA A 333 -6.53 9.72 -31.64
C ALA A 333 -6.71 9.17 -30.22
N PRO A 334 -7.48 8.07 -30.05
CA PRO A 334 -7.55 7.38 -28.79
C PRO A 334 -6.20 6.71 -28.47
N VAL A 335 -5.92 6.44 -27.18
CA VAL A 335 -4.68 5.72 -26.77
C VAL A 335 -4.52 4.37 -27.49
N ARG A 336 -5.63 3.74 -27.88
CA ARG A 336 -5.63 2.51 -28.65
C ARG A 336 -4.87 2.61 -29.98
N ALA A 337 -4.92 3.75 -30.64
CA ALA A 337 -4.17 3.96 -31.89
C ALA A 337 -2.66 3.84 -31.67
N LEU A 338 -2.14 4.31 -30.55
CA LEU A 338 -0.74 4.11 -30.17
C LEU A 338 -0.42 2.63 -29.93
N THR A 339 -1.29 1.91 -29.22
CA THR A 339 -1.08 0.48 -28.90
C THR A 339 -1.17 -0.43 -30.11
N GLU A 340 -1.78 0.03 -31.19
CA GLU A 340 -1.85 -0.68 -32.50
C GLU A 340 -0.63 -0.35 -33.39
N SER A 341 0.05 0.78 -33.15
CA SER A 341 1.19 1.24 -33.97
C SER A 341 2.57 0.85 -33.39
N CYS A 342 2.64 0.37 -32.17
CA CYS A 342 3.90 0.06 -31.47
C CYS A 342 3.94 -1.39 -30.99
N PRO A 343 5.16 -1.99 -30.81
CA PRO A 343 5.31 -3.26 -30.14
C PRO A 343 4.69 -3.24 -28.75
N CYS A 344 3.65 -4.06 -28.54
CA CYS A 344 2.88 -4.06 -27.31
C CYS A 344 2.82 -5.45 -26.69
N GLN A 345 3.23 -5.56 -25.44
CA GLN A 345 3.06 -6.73 -24.60
C GLN A 345 1.76 -6.63 -23.80
N ARG A 346 0.93 -7.65 -23.90
CA ARG A 346 -0.31 -7.80 -23.13
C ARG A 346 -0.02 -8.64 -21.90
N TRP A 347 -0.32 -8.10 -20.71
CA TRP A 347 -0.11 -8.79 -19.44
C TRP A 347 -1.45 -9.23 -18.86
N PRO A 348 -1.82 -10.53 -18.96
CA PRO A 348 -3.06 -11.04 -18.39
C PRO A 348 -3.04 -10.93 -16.86
N SER A 349 -4.04 -10.28 -16.30
CA SER A 349 -4.15 -10.11 -14.86
C SER A 349 -5.10 -11.14 -14.24
N GLN A 350 -4.72 -11.65 -13.06
CA GLN A 350 -5.54 -12.53 -12.23
C GLN A 350 -6.34 -11.77 -11.16
N LEU A 351 -6.34 -10.42 -11.21
CA LEU A 351 -7.07 -9.61 -10.24
C LEU A 351 -8.58 -9.83 -10.37
N PRO A 352 -9.29 -10.00 -9.25
CA PRO A 352 -10.75 -10.07 -9.23
C PRO A 352 -11.43 -8.82 -9.77
N GLU A 353 -12.64 -9.00 -10.34
CA GLU A 353 -13.45 -7.93 -10.95
C GLU A 353 -13.56 -6.65 -10.12
N PRO A 354 -13.78 -6.68 -8.78
CA PRO A 354 -13.91 -5.43 -8.01
C PRO A 354 -12.72 -4.49 -8.09
N PHE A 355 -11.50 -5.00 -8.34
CA PHE A 355 -10.30 -4.16 -8.47
C PHE A 355 -10.27 -3.34 -9.77
N TRP A 356 -11.08 -3.72 -10.76
CA TRP A 356 -11.17 -3.06 -12.07
C TRP A 356 -12.27 -2.00 -12.14
N THR A 357 -12.92 -1.71 -11.02
CA THR A 357 -13.99 -0.70 -10.97
C THR A 357 -13.42 0.70 -11.20
N ASN A 358 -13.87 1.33 -12.29
CA ASN A 358 -13.50 2.68 -12.67
C ASN A 358 -14.51 3.71 -12.15
N CYS A 359 -14.05 4.85 -11.63
CA CYS A 359 -14.87 5.98 -11.20
C CYS A 359 -15.27 6.88 -12.38
N ASN A 360 -16.00 6.34 -13.37
CA ASN A 360 -16.40 7.09 -14.57
C ASN A 360 -17.77 7.74 -14.48
N THR A 361 -18.64 7.25 -13.60
CA THR A 361 -20.01 7.77 -13.39
C THR A 361 -20.29 7.96 -11.90
N PRO A 362 -21.31 8.81 -11.53
CA PRO A 362 -21.72 8.95 -10.14
C PRO A 362 -22.16 7.63 -9.51
N GLU A 363 -22.83 6.75 -10.27
CA GLU A 363 -23.30 5.44 -9.81
C GLU A 363 -22.11 4.51 -9.47
N ALA A 364 -21.10 4.47 -10.34
CA ALA A 364 -19.88 3.70 -10.11
C ALA A 364 -19.14 4.19 -8.85
N TYR A 365 -19.09 5.52 -8.66
CA TYR A 365 -18.49 6.09 -7.45
C TYR A 365 -19.30 5.75 -6.19
N GLN A 366 -20.64 5.83 -6.23
CA GLN A 366 -21.48 5.43 -5.10
C GLN A 366 -21.32 3.94 -4.76
N SER A 367 -21.21 3.09 -5.77
CA SER A 367 -20.92 1.67 -5.56
C SER A 367 -19.60 1.43 -4.80
N LEU A 368 -18.56 2.24 -5.08
CA LEU A 368 -17.30 2.17 -4.36
C LEU A 368 -17.37 2.64 -2.90
N LEU A 369 -18.30 3.52 -2.58
CA LEU A 369 -18.51 4.00 -1.20
C LEU A 369 -19.31 3.03 -0.33
N ASN A 370 -20.13 2.18 -0.96
CA ASN A 370 -21.06 1.26 -0.29
C ASN A 370 -20.53 -0.18 -0.18
N GLY A 371 -19.42 -0.51 -0.86
CA GLY A 371 -18.76 -1.82 -0.83
C GLY A 371 -17.64 -1.86 0.17
#